data_074598fa1129ab54f4670b6bdad26411
#
_entry.id   074598fa1129ab54f4670b6bdad26411
#
_cell.length_a   1.000
_cell.length_b   1.000
_cell.length_c   1.000
_cell.angle_alpha   90.00
_cell.angle_beta   90.00
_cell.angle_gamma   90.00
#
_symmetry.space_group_name_H-M   'P 1'
#
loop_
_entity.id
_entity.type
_entity.pdbx_description
1 polymer ?
#
loop_
_entity_poly.entity_id
_entity_poly.type
_entity_poly.pdbx_seq_one_letter_code
_entity_poly.pdbx_strand_id
1 'polypeptide(L)'
;MHSPRTLSEIAALTLVSVAIFGTACERAAPLAPRLAGLSLDAAAAGAPYSVIGDCAQATIIDPGSVSNADGMLIQRGTVFDCPLTGDIEGVVRVVLNLTLSNVGTPQVEGRVFGETIFLVTKFFGRTDLNGTFEGRFDTSLEEVRFGSAGTRRHGTGDFTGMVLHGVAVQNPPGSGTEVETGRIVGREAP
;
A
#
# COMPACT_ATOMS: atom_id res chain seq x y z
N MET A 1 -37.03 10.55 -25.56
CA MET A 1 -37.24 10.38 -24.11
C MET A 1 -36.05 9.56 -23.57
N HIS A 2 -35.05 10.24 -23.01
CA HIS A 2 -33.86 9.60 -22.44
C HIS A 2 -34.07 9.54 -20.92
N SER A 3 -34.14 8.34 -20.38
CA SER A 3 -34.22 8.11 -18.93
C SER A 3 -32.84 8.33 -18.29
N PRO A 4 -32.72 9.11 -17.22
CA PRO A 4 -31.44 9.27 -16.53
C PRO A 4 -31.13 7.99 -15.76
N ARG A 5 -30.03 7.32 -16.13
CA ARG A 5 -29.47 6.23 -15.33
C ARG A 5 -28.92 6.80 -14.03
N THR A 6 -29.39 6.31 -12.95
CA THR A 6 -29.05 6.76 -11.61
C THR A 6 -27.59 6.46 -11.27
N LEU A 7 -26.93 7.39 -10.60
CA LEU A 7 -25.53 7.36 -10.12
C LEU A 7 -25.18 6.17 -9.21
N SER A 8 -26.16 5.33 -8.89
CA SER A 8 -25.99 4.16 -8.03
C SER A 8 -25.28 2.98 -8.70
N GLU A 9 -25.20 2.93 -10.03
CA GLU A 9 -24.57 1.80 -10.73
C GLU A 9 -23.06 1.98 -10.95
N ILE A 10 -22.53 3.17 -10.75
CA ILE A 10 -21.09 3.45 -10.99
C ILE A 10 -20.22 3.06 -9.79
N ALA A 11 -20.80 3.02 -8.60
CA ALA A 11 -20.08 2.58 -7.38
C ALA A 11 -19.77 1.07 -7.36
N ALA A 12 -20.48 0.28 -8.15
CA ALA A 12 -20.30 -1.18 -8.19
C ALA A 12 -19.14 -1.66 -9.11
N LEU A 13 -18.58 -0.79 -9.94
CA LEU A 13 -17.52 -1.17 -10.87
C LEU A 13 -16.10 -1.06 -10.31
N THR A 14 -15.94 -0.47 -9.14
CA THR A 14 -14.61 -0.30 -8.50
C THR A 14 -14.19 -1.53 -7.66
N LEU A 15 -15.07 -2.49 -7.49
CA LEU A 15 -14.80 -3.76 -6.81
C LEU A 15 -15.04 -4.92 -7.77
N VAL A 16 -14.28 -5.02 -8.85
CA VAL A 16 -14.12 -6.31 -9.52
C VAL A 16 -13.17 -7.14 -8.67
N SER A 17 -13.70 -7.63 -7.57
CA SER A 17 -13.15 -8.77 -6.87
C SER A 17 -13.43 -9.99 -7.73
N VAL A 18 -12.47 -10.39 -8.54
CA VAL A 18 -12.44 -11.72 -9.13
C VAL A 18 -12.10 -12.67 -7.99
N ALA A 19 -13.15 -13.16 -7.32
CA ALA A 19 -13.06 -14.29 -6.43
C ALA A 19 -12.83 -15.54 -7.29
N ILE A 20 -11.58 -15.94 -7.44
CA ILE A 20 -11.23 -17.28 -7.88
C ILE A 20 -10.77 -18.04 -6.64
N PHE A 21 -11.60 -18.99 -6.22
CA PHE A 21 -11.36 -19.92 -5.13
C PHE A 21 -10.08 -20.71 -5.38
N GLY A 22 -9.14 -20.62 -4.46
CA GLY A 22 -7.98 -21.47 -4.37
C GLY A 22 -7.59 -21.61 -2.90
N THR A 23 -8.09 -22.67 -2.26
CA THR A 23 -7.69 -23.07 -0.91
C THR A 23 -6.25 -23.54 -0.92
N ALA A 24 -5.35 -22.74 -0.36
CA ALA A 24 -4.07 -23.21 0.14
C ALA A 24 -3.77 -22.48 1.44
N CYS A 25 -4.12 -23.12 2.56
CA CYS A 25 -3.57 -22.75 3.87
C CYS A 25 -2.10 -23.15 3.90
N GLU A 26 -1.22 -22.22 3.58
CA GLU A 26 0.19 -22.35 3.92
C GLU A 26 0.48 -21.38 5.05
N ARG A 27 0.70 -21.97 6.24
CA ARG A 27 1.08 -21.23 7.44
C ARG A 27 2.37 -20.46 7.15
N ALA A 28 2.30 -19.14 7.19
CA ALA A 28 3.46 -18.28 7.21
C ALA A 28 4.38 -18.72 8.37
N ALA A 29 5.65 -18.96 8.06
CA ALA A 29 6.67 -19.30 9.04
C ALA A 29 6.78 -18.18 10.10
N PRO A 30 7.04 -18.49 11.37
CA PRO A 30 7.21 -17.48 12.41
C PRO A 30 8.43 -16.63 12.10
N LEU A 31 8.18 -15.34 11.92
CA LEU A 31 9.18 -14.33 11.63
C LEU A 31 10.12 -14.10 12.82
N ALA A 32 11.34 -13.92 12.48
CA ALA A 32 12.58 -13.55 13.13
C ALA A 32 12.57 -13.02 14.59
N PRO A 33 13.70 -13.14 15.32
CA PRO A 33 13.79 -12.84 16.74
C PRO A 33 13.55 -11.36 17.03
N ARG A 34 12.71 -11.13 18.02
CA ARG A 34 12.35 -9.83 18.57
C ARG A 34 13.58 -9.00 18.91
N LEU A 35 13.72 -7.86 18.28
CA LEU A 35 14.66 -6.79 18.66
C LEU A 35 14.12 -6.00 19.88
N ALA A 36 13.60 -6.68 20.88
CA ALA A 36 13.15 -6.04 22.11
C ALA A 36 14.37 -5.53 22.89
N GLY A 37 14.54 -4.21 22.94
CA GLY A 37 15.54 -3.56 23.80
C GLY A 37 16.65 -2.78 23.10
N LEU A 38 16.64 -2.68 21.77
CA LEU A 38 17.60 -1.81 21.07
C LEU A 38 17.16 -0.34 21.14
N SER A 39 18.11 0.57 21.37
CA SER A 39 17.85 2.01 21.18
C SER A 39 17.47 2.24 19.72
N LEU A 40 16.62 3.23 19.44
CA LEU A 40 16.22 3.58 18.08
C LEU A 40 17.43 3.79 17.15
N ASP A 41 18.52 4.35 17.68
CA ASP A 41 19.74 4.65 16.92
C ASP A 41 20.55 3.40 16.53
N ALA A 42 20.52 2.35 17.37
CA ALA A 42 21.30 1.13 17.13
C ALA A 42 20.51 0.06 16.35
N ALA A 43 19.19 0.03 16.52
CA ALA A 43 18.32 -0.91 15.82
C ALA A 43 18.11 -0.56 14.35
N ALA A 44 18.28 0.71 13.99
CA ALA A 44 17.81 1.23 12.71
C ALA A 44 18.76 0.97 11.54
N ALA A 45 20.08 0.97 11.72
CA ALA A 45 21.00 0.84 10.59
C ALA A 45 21.05 -0.59 10.05
N GLY A 46 20.26 -0.86 9.02
CA GLY A 46 20.26 -2.13 8.30
C GLY A 46 19.33 -3.21 8.87
N ALA A 47 18.50 -2.89 9.89
CA ALA A 47 17.54 -3.85 10.42
C ALA A 47 16.52 -4.26 9.35
N PRO A 48 16.30 -5.56 9.14
CA PRO A 48 15.25 -6.02 8.24
C PRO A 48 13.87 -5.73 8.86
N TYR A 49 12.87 -5.49 8.01
CA TYR A 49 11.48 -5.41 8.41
C TYR A 49 10.60 -6.18 7.42
N SER A 50 9.44 -6.58 7.89
CA SER A 50 8.37 -7.16 7.08
C SER A 50 7.02 -6.65 7.58
N VAL A 51 6.20 -6.19 6.64
CA VAL A 51 4.84 -5.70 6.92
C VAL A 51 3.86 -6.24 5.89
N ILE A 52 2.60 -6.29 6.29
CA ILE A 52 1.47 -6.65 5.43
C ILE A 52 0.49 -5.49 5.44
N GLY A 53 0.24 -4.92 4.26
CA GLY A 53 -0.83 -3.95 4.01
C GLY A 53 -2.04 -4.67 3.42
N ASP A 54 -3.15 -4.74 4.15
CA ASP A 54 -4.36 -5.42 3.70
C ASP A 54 -5.36 -4.43 3.07
N CYS A 55 -5.10 -4.06 1.83
CA CYS A 55 -5.97 -3.16 1.07
C CYS A 55 -7.22 -3.87 0.49
N ALA A 56 -7.34 -5.20 0.64
CA ALA A 56 -8.59 -5.89 0.38
C ALA A 56 -9.68 -5.49 1.42
N GLN A 57 -9.25 -5.01 2.60
CA GLN A 57 -10.12 -4.49 3.66
C GLN A 57 -10.02 -2.95 3.80
N ALA A 58 -9.74 -2.25 2.69
CA ALA A 58 -9.57 -0.80 2.71
C ALA A 58 -10.84 -0.06 3.12
N THR A 59 -10.66 0.99 3.90
CA THR A 59 -11.71 1.97 4.21
C THR A 59 -11.50 3.21 3.34
N ILE A 60 -12.47 3.55 2.50
CA ILE A 60 -12.42 4.77 1.68
C ILE A 60 -12.62 5.98 2.58
N ILE A 61 -11.64 6.88 2.58
CA ILE A 61 -11.66 8.16 3.32
C ILE A 61 -12.16 9.29 2.41
N ASP A 62 -11.67 9.33 1.16
CA ASP A 62 -12.10 10.27 0.14
C ASP A 62 -12.20 9.51 -1.20
N PRO A 63 -13.36 9.51 -1.86
CA PRO A 63 -13.51 8.86 -3.15
C PRO A 63 -12.74 9.58 -4.28
N GLY A 64 -12.31 10.82 -4.06
CA GLY A 64 -11.67 11.64 -5.08
C GLY A 64 -12.59 11.97 -6.25
N SER A 65 -12.00 12.10 -7.41
CA SER A 65 -12.74 12.35 -8.67
C SER A 65 -12.47 11.24 -9.68
N VAL A 66 -13.52 10.84 -10.39
CA VAL A 66 -13.46 9.82 -11.45
C VAL A 66 -14.08 10.36 -12.72
N SER A 67 -13.37 10.22 -13.83
CA SER A 67 -13.93 10.43 -15.16
C SER A 67 -13.67 9.21 -16.04
N ASN A 68 -14.67 8.85 -16.84
CA ASN A 68 -14.58 7.73 -17.77
C ASN A 68 -15.14 8.19 -19.12
N ALA A 69 -14.30 8.19 -20.15
CA ALA A 69 -14.67 8.54 -21.52
C ALA A 69 -13.78 7.78 -22.50
N ASP A 70 -14.38 7.29 -23.57
CA ASP A 70 -13.69 6.69 -24.72
C ASP A 70 -12.72 5.53 -24.33
N GLY A 71 -13.12 4.72 -23.35
CA GLY A 71 -12.29 3.61 -22.85
C GLY A 71 -11.11 4.04 -21.97
N MET A 72 -11.06 5.32 -21.59
CA MET A 72 -10.11 5.85 -20.61
C MET A 72 -10.78 6.04 -19.24
N LEU A 73 -10.13 5.60 -18.19
CA LEU A 73 -10.48 5.89 -16.80
C LEU A 73 -9.40 6.80 -16.20
N ILE A 74 -9.83 7.94 -15.71
CA ILE A 74 -8.96 8.85 -14.95
C ILE A 74 -9.55 8.99 -13.56
N GLN A 75 -8.80 8.59 -12.55
CA GLN A 75 -9.13 8.76 -11.14
C GLN A 75 -8.07 9.61 -10.47
N ARG A 76 -8.49 10.55 -9.62
CA ARG A 76 -7.60 11.49 -8.95
C ARG A 76 -8.00 11.66 -7.50
N GLY A 77 -6.96 11.62 -6.62
CA GLY A 77 -7.09 11.97 -5.22
C GLY A 77 -7.95 11.03 -4.39
N THR A 78 -8.12 9.78 -4.81
CA THR A 78 -8.79 8.78 -3.96
C THR A 78 -7.91 8.47 -2.77
N VAL A 79 -8.46 8.63 -1.56
CA VAL A 79 -7.75 8.33 -0.31
C VAL A 79 -8.41 7.14 0.38
N PHE A 80 -7.62 6.16 0.74
CA PHE A 80 -8.11 5.02 1.51
C PHE A 80 -7.06 4.54 2.51
N ASP A 81 -7.54 3.94 3.58
CA ASP A 81 -6.78 3.37 4.67
C ASP A 81 -6.85 1.85 4.63
N CYS A 82 -5.69 1.20 4.67
CA CYS A 82 -5.56 -0.26 4.75
C CYS A 82 -4.93 -0.64 6.09
N PRO A 83 -5.41 -1.69 6.78
CA PRO A 83 -4.72 -2.22 7.95
C PRO A 83 -3.26 -2.57 7.62
N LEU A 84 -2.34 -2.20 8.53
CA LEU A 84 -0.92 -2.50 8.46
C LEU A 84 -0.52 -3.36 9.65
N THR A 85 0.11 -4.51 9.39
CA THR A 85 0.53 -5.46 10.41
C THR A 85 1.96 -5.95 10.16
N GLY A 86 2.61 -6.51 11.19
CA GLY A 86 3.98 -7.03 11.10
C GLY A 86 4.95 -6.33 12.03
N ASP A 87 6.16 -6.03 11.57
CA ASP A 87 7.17 -5.31 12.37
C ASP A 87 6.79 -3.83 12.59
N ILE A 88 5.98 -3.29 11.70
CA ILE A 88 5.34 -1.97 11.80
C ILE A 88 3.83 -2.20 11.74
N GLU A 89 3.12 -1.79 12.78
CA GLU A 89 1.65 -1.93 12.84
C GLU A 89 0.98 -0.56 12.82
N GLY A 90 -0.25 -0.51 12.30
CA GLY A 90 -1.04 0.70 12.20
C GLY A 90 -1.94 0.72 10.97
N VAL A 91 -1.83 1.77 10.18
CA VAL A 91 -2.60 1.96 8.95
C VAL A 91 -1.66 2.44 7.86
N VAL A 92 -1.77 1.88 6.67
CA VAL A 92 -1.21 2.52 5.48
C VAL A 92 -2.31 3.34 4.81
N ARG A 93 -2.14 4.65 4.78
CA ARG A 93 -2.95 5.57 4.01
C ARG A 93 -2.39 5.68 2.60
N VAL A 94 -3.24 5.49 1.62
CA VAL A 94 -2.87 5.58 0.20
C VAL A 94 -3.63 6.74 -0.44
N VAL A 95 -2.92 7.64 -1.09
CA VAL A 95 -3.47 8.64 -2.01
C VAL A 95 -3.25 8.13 -3.41
N LEU A 96 -4.32 7.69 -4.06
CA LEU A 96 -4.26 6.97 -5.34
C LEU A 96 -4.69 7.85 -6.50
N ASN A 97 -3.89 7.82 -7.57
CA ASN A 97 -4.24 8.35 -8.88
C ASN A 97 -4.05 7.27 -9.94
N LEU A 98 -5.01 7.18 -10.86
CA LEU A 98 -4.99 6.25 -11.98
C LEU A 98 -5.16 7.00 -13.31
N THR A 99 -4.49 6.49 -14.33
CA THR A 99 -4.82 6.82 -15.73
C THR A 99 -4.76 5.51 -16.50
N LEU A 100 -5.90 4.94 -16.81
CA LEU A 100 -6.03 3.65 -17.47
C LEU A 100 -6.62 3.83 -18.85
N SER A 101 -6.17 3.04 -19.81
CA SER A 101 -6.69 2.89 -21.15
C SER A 101 -7.23 1.49 -21.39
N ASN A 102 -8.00 1.30 -22.44
CA ASN A 102 -8.63 0.03 -22.81
C ASN A 102 -9.50 -0.55 -21.68
N VAL A 103 -10.13 0.32 -20.89
CA VAL A 103 -10.98 -0.09 -19.77
C VAL A 103 -12.18 -0.88 -20.28
N GLY A 104 -12.44 -2.03 -19.65
CA GLY A 104 -13.48 -2.98 -20.09
C GLY A 104 -12.98 -4.04 -21.07
N THR A 105 -11.71 -4.06 -21.39
CA THR A 105 -11.07 -5.10 -22.21
C THR A 105 -10.06 -5.91 -21.41
N PRO A 106 -9.66 -7.10 -21.86
CA PRO A 106 -8.57 -7.86 -21.24
C PRO A 106 -7.20 -7.16 -21.29
N GLN A 107 -7.04 -6.17 -22.18
CA GLN A 107 -5.81 -5.41 -22.41
C GLN A 107 -5.80 -4.07 -21.66
N VAL A 108 -6.52 -3.98 -20.53
CA VAL A 108 -6.47 -2.77 -19.71
C VAL A 108 -5.05 -2.51 -19.22
N GLU A 109 -4.57 -1.31 -19.46
CA GLU A 109 -3.22 -0.88 -19.12
C GLU A 109 -3.23 0.55 -18.58
N GLY A 110 -2.14 0.99 -17.99
CA GLY A 110 -2.01 2.38 -17.58
C GLY A 110 -1.06 2.59 -16.42
N ARG A 111 -1.11 3.83 -15.92
CA ARG A 111 -0.24 4.34 -14.86
C ARG A 111 -0.99 4.42 -13.54
N VAL A 112 -0.31 4.03 -12.49
CA VAL A 112 -0.77 4.07 -11.10
C VAL A 112 0.26 4.86 -10.29
N PHE A 113 -0.14 5.96 -9.67
CA PHE A 113 0.80 6.83 -8.96
C PHE A 113 0.14 7.52 -7.77
N GLY A 114 0.97 7.95 -6.82
CA GLY A 114 0.45 8.60 -5.63
C GLY A 114 1.42 8.60 -4.46
N GLU A 115 0.85 8.55 -3.26
CA GLU A 115 1.59 8.58 -2.01
C GLU A 115 1.12 7.48 -1.08
N THR A 116 2.04 6.96 -0.27
CA THR A 116 1.73 6.04 0.83
C THR A 116 2.26 6.63 2.12
N ILE A 117 1.44 6.58 3.18
CA ILE A 117 1.79 7.07 4.51
C ILE A 117 1.51 5.95 5.50
N PHE A 118 2.54 5.44 6.17
CA PHE A 118 2.38 4.53 7.29
C PHE A 118 2.10 5.37 8.53
N LEU A 119 0.87 5.31 9.02
CA LEU A 119 0.43 5.87 10.29
C LEU A 119 0.74 4.84 11.38
N VAL A 120 1.90 4.99 12.01
CA VAL A 120 2.47 3.97 12.88
C VAL A 120 1.83 4.03 14.26
N THR A 121 1.29 2.90 14.73
CA THR A 121 0.83 2.73 16.11
C THR A 121 1.76 1.84 16.93
N LYS A 122 2.55 1.01 16.23
CA LYS A 122 3.53 0.14 16.88
C LYS A 122 4.72 -0.11 15.94
N PHE A 123 5.92 0.01 16.45
CA PHE A 123 7.17 -0.14 15.73
C PHE A 123 8.08 -1.13 16.45
N PHE A 124 8.29 -2.31 15.88
CA PHE A 124 9.04 -3.41 16.51
C PHE A 124 8.61 -3.68 17.95
N GLY A 125 7.29 -3.71 18.19
CA GLY A 125 6.70 -3.96 19.49
C GLY A 125 6.60 -2.73 20.42
N ARG A 126 7.16 -1.58 20.06
CA ARG A 126 7.07 -0.31 20.81
C ARG A 126 5.84 0.48 20.42
N THR A 127 5.12 1.02 21.41
CA THR A 127 3.90 1.81 21.24
C THR A 127 4.05 3.26 21.73
N ASP A 128 5.24 3.62 22.21
CA ASP A 128 5.59 4.93 22.77
C ASP A 128 6.17 5.90 21.73
N LEU A 129 6.18 5.51 20.45
CA LEU A 129 6.73 6.29 19.35
C LEU A 129 5.61 6.91 18.51
N ASN A 130 5.80 8.18 18.12
CA ASN A 130 4.86 8.92 17.30
C ASN A 130 5.52 9.43 16.03
N GLY A 131 4.92 9.10 14.89
CA GLY A 131 5.41 9.55 13.59
C GLY A 131 4.82 8.73 12.45
N THR A 132 5.28 9.03 11.26
CA THR A 132 4.86 8.37 10.02
C THR A 132 6.07 7.97 9.19
N PHE A 133 5.85 7.08 8.22
CA PHE A 133 6.77 6.90 7.10
C PHE A 133 6.05 7.24 5.81
N GLU A 134 6.58 8.16 5.03
CA GLU A 134 5.94 8.74 3.86
C GLU A 134 6.77 8.46 2.60
N GLY A 135 6.10 8.04 1.54
CA GLY A 135 6.74 7.74 0.26
C GLY A 135 5.80 7.95 -0.91
N ARG A 136 6.39 8.07 -2.10
CA ARG A 136 5.67 8.17 -3.36
C ARG A 136 5.88 6.92 -4.18
N PHE A 137 4.89 6.61 -4.98
CA PHE A 137 4.96 5.55 -5.97
C PHE A 137 4.48 6.05 -7.33
N ASP A 138 5.03 5.46 -8.38
CA ASP A 138 4.70 5.76 -9.76
C ASP A 138 5.07 4.53 -10.60
N THR A 139 4.08 3.78 -11.02
CA THR A 139 4.26 2.46 -11.58
C THR A 139 3.18 2.14 -12.62
N SER A 140 3.31 1.04 -13.32
CA SER A 140 2.29 0.52 -14.22
C SER A 140 1.23 -0.30 -13.47
N LEU A 141 0.05 -0.44 -14.07
CA LEU A 141 -1.00 -1.31 -13.54
C LEU A 141 -0.53 -2.78 -13.47
N GLU A 142 0.30 -3.21 -14.41
CA GLU A 142 0.85 -4.56 -14.45
C GLU A 142 1.79 -4.80 -13.28
N GLU A 143 2.69 -3.85 -12.98
CA GLU A 143 3.58 -3.96 -11.82
C GLU A 143 2.80 -3.99 -10.50
N VAL A 144 1.74 -3.20 -10.37
CA VAL A 144 0.88 -3.25 -9.17
C VAL A 144 0.25 -4.63 -9.00
N ARG A 145 -0.19 -5.27 -10.10
CA ARG A 145 -0.91 -6.54 -10.02
C ARG A 145 -0.01 -7.76 -9.89
N PHE A 146 1.11 -7.79 -10.58
CA PHE A 146 1.90 -9.00 -10.79
C PHE A 146 3.39 -8.82 -10.54
N GLY A 147 3.83 -7.60 -10.37
CA GLY A 147 5.23 -7.27 -10.18
C GLY A 147 5.63 -7.08 -8.74
N SER A 148 6.84 -6.58 -8.57
CA SER A 148 7.40 -6.12 -7.31
C SER A 148 7.79 -4.66 -7.46
N ALA A 149 7.24 -3.80 -6.61
CA ALA A 149 7.58 -2.38 -6.61
C ALA A 149 8.62 -2.08 -5.53
N GLY A 150 9.71 -1.41 -5.92
CA GLY A 150 10.64 -0.83 -4.97
C GLY A 150 9.97 0.29 -4.18
N THR A 151 10.13 0.28 -2.85
CA THR A 151 9.55 1.27 -1.96
C THR A 151 10.64 2.06 -1.26
N ARG A 152 10.39 3.36 -1.06
CA ARG A 152 11.23 4.22 -0.25
C ARG A 152 10.33 5.17 0.52
N ARG A 153 10.40 5.11 1.87
CA ARG A 153 9.63 5.99 2.74
C ARG A 153 10.51 6.68 3.76
N HIS A 154 10.31 7.96 3.94
CA HIS A 154 11.03 8.79 4.90
C HIS A 154 10.24 8.92 6.20
N GLY A 155 10.91 8.72 7.31
CA GLY A 155 10.34 8.87 8.64
C GLY A 155 10.14 10.32 9.06
N THR A 156 9.06 10.57 9.80
CA THR A 156 8.75 11.84 10.45
C THR A 156 8.58 11.65 11.96
N GLY A 157 8.46 12.73 12.73
CA GLY A 157 8.32 12.63 14.18
C GLY A 157 9.51 11.91 14.81
N ASP A 158 9.24 10.91 15.64
CA ASP A 158 10.28 10.09 16.29
C ASP A 158 11.11 9.25 15.31
N PHE A 159 10.61 9.06 14.08
CA PHE A 159 11.29 8.34 13.01
C PHE A 159 12.11 9.26 12.08
N THR A 160 12.22 10.55 12.39
CA THR A 160 12.97 11.52 11.57
C THR A 160 14.40 11.06 11.35
N GLY A 161 14.81 11.00 10.08
CA GLY A 161 16.13 10.52 9.66
C GLY A 161 16.20 9.01 9.37
N MET A 162 15.14 8.26 9.64
CA MET A 162 15.01 6.88 9.19
C MET A 162 14.41 6.83 7.78
N VAL A 163 14.82 5.84 7.00
CA VAL A 163 14.26 5.56 5.68
C VAL A 163 13.98 4.08 5.58
N LEU A 164 12.76 3.72 5.23
CA LEU A 164 12.41 2.35 4.85
C LEU A 164 12.76 2.15 3.38
N HIS A 165 13.61 1.18 3.08
CA HIS A 165 13.87 0.69 1.73
C HIS A 165 13.36 -0.72 1.62
N GLY A 166 12.38 -0.96 0.77
CA GLY A 166 11.75 -2.26 0.64
C GLY A 166 11.32 -2.59 -0.77
N VAL A 167 10.71 -3.75 -0.86
CA VAL A 167 10.02 -4.25 -2.05
C VAL A 167 8.65 -4.71 -1.61
N ALA A 168 7.61 -4.15 -2.22
CA ALA A 168 6.23 -4.54 -2.01
C ALA A 168 5.76 -5.47 -3.13
N VAL A 169 5.11 -6.56 -2.76
CA VAL A 169 4.56 -7.57 -3.68
C VAL A 169 3.14 -7.91 -3.25
N GLN A 170 2.19 -7.91 -4.18
CA GLN A 170 0.86 -8.43 -3.88
C GLN A 170 0.89 -9.95 -3.74
N ASN A 171 0.30 -10.45 -2.68
CA ASN A 171 0.24 -11.89 -2.39
C ASN A 171 -1.15 -12.30 -1.87
N PRO A 172 -1.94 -13.07 -2.64
CA PRO A 172 -1.64 -13.45 -4.04
C PRO A 172 -1.71 -12.26 -5.02
N PRO A 173 -1.17 -12.38 -6.23
CA PRO A 173 -1.23 -11.32 -7.23
C PRO A 173 -2.67 -10.83 -7.49
N GLY A 174 -2.88 -9.52 -7.50
CA GLY A 174 -4.19 -8.90 -7.71
C GLY A 174 -5.13 -8.95 -6.49
N SER A 175 -4.69 -9.43 -5.33
CA SER A 175 -5.52 -9.56 -4.13
C SER A 175 -5.81 -8.23 -3.43
N GLY A 176 -4.98 -7.22 -3.64
CA GLY A 176 -4.98 -6.00 -2.83
C GLY A 176 -4.26 -6.15 -1.49
N THR A 177 -3.78 -7.34 -1.14
CA THR A 177 -2.92 -7.57 0.03
C THR A 177 -1.46 -7.51 -0.39
N GLU A 178 -0.72 -6.57 0.15
CA GLU A 178 0.69 -6.36 -0.15
C GLU A 178 1.58 -6.83 1.00
N VAL A 179 2.59 -7.61 0.68
CA VAL A 179 3.69 -7.93 1.59
C VAL A 179 4.88 -7.06 1.20
N GLU A 180 5.33 -6.22 2.10
CA GLU A 180 6.54 -5.44 1.92
C GLU A 180 7.64 -5.94 2.84
N THR A 181 8.80 -6.22 2.27
CA THR A 181 10.01 -6.59 3.00
C THR A 181 11.13 -5.64 2.65
N GLY A 182 11.99 -5.34 3.62
CA GLY A 182 13.06 -4.38 3.36
C GLY A 182 14.03 -4.22 4.50
N ARG A 183 14.72 -3.08 4.49
CA ARG A 183 15.66 -2.68 5.52
C ARG A 183 15.39 -1.23 5.94
N ILE A 184 15.62 -0.98 7.21
CA ILE A 184 15.63 0.38 7.76
C ILE A 184 17.03 0.93 7.59
N VAL A 185 17.14 2.06 6.90
CA VAL A 185 18.37 2.82 6.82
C VAL A 185 18.30 3.91 7.89
N GLY A 186 19.21 3.87 8.84
CA GLY A 186 19.25 4.85 9.93
C GLY A 186 19.78 6.20 9.47
N ARG A 187 19.76 7.16 10.40
CA ARG A 187 20.40 8.45 10.23
C ARG A 187 21.85 8.26 9.76
N GLU A 188 22.21 8.83 8.61
CA GLU A 188 23.59 9.26 8.45
C GLU A 188 23.84 10.31 9.53
N ALA A 189 24.78 10.02 10.42
CA ALA A 189 25.26 11.02 11.38
C ALA A 189 25.75 12.24 10.59
N PRO A 190 25.45 13.48 11.03
CA PRO A 190 25.94 14.68 10.39
C PRO A 190 27.45 14.77 10.43
#